data_c7136d7763f8c9ae760321e8bebf2821
#
_entry.id   c7136d7763f8c9ae760321e8bebf2821
#
_cell.length_a   1.000
_cell.length_b   1.000
_cell.length_c   1.000
_cell.angle_alpha   90.00
_cell.angle_beta   90.00
_cell.angle_gamma   90.00
#
_symmetry.space_group_name_H-M   'P 1'
#
loop_
_entity.id
_entity.type
_entity.pdbx_description
1 polymer ?
#
loop_
_entity_poly.entity_id
_entity_poly.type
_entity_poly.pdbx_seq_one_letter_code
_entity_poly.pdbx_strand_id
1 'polypeptide(L)'
;EDDGLYRTIVTGPGESAFSILRRAVGEGREIAVRDGALTVTKGGGGAVPLKPERVLEVSGRASMGNMVNRAVVTGRNGRVLAAAQNTGDITACGRFQRVMGKSGDPQAQAKAALRRRSLSARVTVLGDLSLRCGGRVEAHRPQWGLEGVYDITAHEHRWEKGVFTTSLSLEGVEA
;
A
#
# COMPACT_ATOMS: atom_id res chain seq x y z
N GLU A 1 -19.51 4.74 -14.12
CA GLU A 1 -20.14 3.48 -14.54
C GLU A 1 -20.70 2.82 -13.30
N ASP A 2 -22.02 2.67 -13.27
CA ASP A 2 -22.74 1.90 -12.26
C ASP A 2 -22.59 0.42 -12.65
N ASP A 3 -21.90 -0.36 -11.85
CA ASP A 3 -21.71 -1.78 -12.07
C ASP A 3 -22.94 -2.62 -11.65
N GLY A 4 -24.04 -1.95 -11.25
CA GLY A 4 -25.34 -2.55 -10.94
C GLY A 4 -25.33 -3.51 -9.74
N LEU A 5 -24.24 -3.58 -8.99
CA LEU A 5 -24.08 -4.45 -7.84
C LEU A 5 -24.49 -3.74 -6.55
N TYR A 6 -25.74 -3.90 -6.14
CA TYR A 6 -26.20 -3.50 -4.82
C TYR A 6 -25.75 -4.53 -3.77
N ARG A 7 -24.98 -4.07 -2.78
CA ARG A 7 -24.57 -4.91 -1.66
C ARG A 7 -25.27 -4.44 -0.38
N THR A 8 -25.88 -5.37 0.32
CA THR A 8 -26.37 -5.11 1.66
C THR A 8 -25.18 -5.12 2.63
N ILE A 9 -24.97 -4.03 3.35
CA ILE A 9 -23.92 -3.91 4.35
C ILE A 9 -24.55 -3.84 5.71
N VAL A 10 -24.25 -4.84 6.55
CA VAL A 10 -24.67 -4.84 7.95
C VAL A 10 -23.65 -4.02 8.74
N THR A 11 -24.14 -2.97 9.42
CA THR A 11 -23.32 -2.09 10.26
C THR A 11 -23.38 -2.53 11.70
N GLY A 12 -22.25 -2.51 12.40
CA GLY A 12 -22.16 -2.78 13.83
C GLY A 12 -22.19 -1.49 14.66
N PRO A 13 -22.52 -1.57 15.97
CA PRO A 13 -22.45 -0.42 16.86
C PRO A 13 -21.02 0.14 16.93
N GLY A 14 -20.89 1.46 16.80
CA GLY A 14 -19.58 2.14 16.87
C GLY A 14 -18.72 2.08 15.61
N GLU A 15 -19.25 1.55 14.52
CA GLU A 15 -18.53 1.51 13.26
C GLU A 15 -18.53 2.89 12.58
N SER A 16 -17.34 3.33 12.09
CA SER A 16 -17.22 4.62 11.42
C SER A 16 -17.84 4.61 10.03
N ALA A 17 -18.39 5.75 9.58
CA ALA A 17 -18.92 5.90 8.22
C ALA A 17 -17.87 5.55 7.15
N PHE A 18 -16.60 5.86 7.41
CA PHE A 18 -15.50 5.53 6.48
C PHE A 18 -15.27 4.02 6.36
N SER A 19 -15.32 3.27 7.46
CA SER A 19 -15.17 1.80 7.42
C SER A 19 -16.32 1.13 6.67
N ILE A 20 -17.54 1.66 6.83
CA ILE A 20 -18.72 1.20 6.11
C ILE A 20 -18.56 1.45 4.60
N LEU A 21 -18.16 2.67 4.23
CA LEU A 21 -17.90 3.04 2.83
C LEU A 21 -16.80 2.17 2.22
N ARG A 22 -15.71 1.92 2.95
CA ARG A 22 -14.61 1.09 2.45
C ARG A 22 -15.03 -0.36 2.17
N ARG A 23 -15.92 -0.93 3.00
CA ARG A 23 -16.52 -2.25 2.74
C ARG A 23 -17.48 -2.23 1.56
N ALA A 24 -18.28 -1.15 1.41
CA ALA A 24 -19.20 -0.99 0.29
C ALA A 24 -18.47 -0.93 -1.05
N VAL A 25 -17.39 -0.19 -1.09
CA VAL A 25 -16.60 0.07 -2.29
C VAL A 25 -15.75 -1.14 -2.68
N GLY A 26 -15.34 -1.97 -1.71
CA GLY A 26 -14.52 -3.15 -1.94
C GLY A 26 -13.02 -2.84 -2.07
N GLU A 27 -12.23 -3.90 -2.19
CA GLU A 27 -10.78 -3.81 -2.34
C GLU A 27 -10.38 -3.25 -3.73
N GLY A 28 -9.27 -2.55 -3.80
CA GLY A 28 -8.71 -2.01 -5.04
C GLY A 28 -9.37 -0.72 -5.54
N ARG A 29 -10.29 -0.15 -4.77
CA ARG A 29 -10.88 1.18 -5.05
C ARG A 29 -10.42 2.20 -4.00
N GLU A 30 -10.23 3.42 -4.45
CA GLU A 30 -9.87 4.56 -3.63
C GLU A 30 -11.09 5.42 -3.34
N ILE A 31 -11.25 5.81 -2.08
CA ILE A 31 -12.29 6.73 -1.63
C ILE A 31 -11.60 8.04 -1.27
N ALA A 32 -12.00 9.12 -1.91
CA ALA A 32 -11.49 10.46 -1.63
C ALA A 32 -12.63 11.46 -1.53
N VAL A 33 -12.46 12.48 -0.71
CA VAL A 33 -13.33 13.66 -0.70
C VAL A 33 -12.56 14.77 -1.42
N ARG A 34 -13.10 15.25 -2.52
CA ARG A 34 -12.51 16.34 -3.32
C ARG A 34 -13.58 17.38 -3.57
N ASP A 35 -13.26 18.64 -3.27
CA ASP A 35 -14.15 19.79 -3.48
C ASP A 35 -15.57 19.57 -2.89
N GLY A 36 -15.64 18.93 -1.72
CA GLY A 36 -16.89 18.60 -1.05
C GLY A 36 -17.65 17.38 -1.61
N ALA A 37 -17.14 16.75 -2.68
CA ALA A 37 -17.74 15.56 -3.27
C ALA A 37 -16.98 14.28 -2.87
N LEU A 38 -17.73 13.22 -2.52
CA LEU A 38 -17.18 11.89 -2.30
C LEU A 38 -16.93 11.24 -3.67
N THR A 39 -15.68 10.92 -3.96
CA THR A 39 -15.29 10.24 -5.19
C THR A 39 -14.77 8.83 -4.90
N VAL A 40 -15.19 7.88 -5.73
CA VAL A 40 -14.70 6.50 -5.70
C VAL A 40 -14.05 6.22 -7.04
N THR A 41 -12.76 5.96 -7.04
CA THR A 41 -12.01 5.64 -8.26
C THR A 41 -11.41 4.25 -8.18
N LYS A 42 -11.28 3.57 -9.32
CA LYS A 42 -10.46 2.35 -9.35
C LYS A 42 -9.03 2.78 -9.05
N GLY A 43 -8.43 2.21 -8.00
CA GLY A 43 -7.01 2.37 -7.73
C GLY A 43 -6.22 1.92 -8.97
N GLY A 44 -5.25 2.71 -9.39
CA GLY A 44 -4.44 2.36 -10.55
C GLY A 44 -4.34 3.44 -11.63
N GLY A 45 -4.58 4.70 -11.28
CA GLY A 45 -4.12 5.81 -12.12
C GLY A 45 -2.62 5.64 -12.40
N GLY A 46 -2.17 6.01 -13.61
CA GLY A 46 -0.76 5.91 -13.98
C GLY A 46 0.13 6.60 -12.93
N ALA A 47 1.28 6.00 -12.64
CA ALA A 47 2.25 6.60 -11.74
C ALA A 47 2.89 7.84 -12.40
N VAL A 48 2.98 8.92 -11.64
CA VAL A 48 3.67 10.14 -12.09
C VAL A 48 5.17 9.95 -11.85
N PRO A 49 6.03 10.10 -12.87
CA PRO A 49 7.45 9.96 -12.68
C PRO A 49 7.98 11.07 -11.75
N LEU A 50 8.70 10.68 -10.73
CA LEU A 50 9.34 11.59 -9.80
C LEU A 50 10.60 12.16 -10.44
N LYS A 51 10.51 13.41 -10.92
CA LYS A 51 11.60 14.08 -11.61
C LYS A 51 12.73 14.44 -10.63
N PRO A 52 13.96 13.92 -10.85
CA PRO A 52 15.07 14.10 -9.91
C PRO A 52 15.44 15.54 -9.65
N GLU A 53 15.40 16.35 -10.69
CA GLU A 53 15.76 17.77 -10.65
C GLU A 53 14.80 18.61 -9.78
N ARG A 54 13.62 18.06 -9.46
CA ARG A 54 12.64 18.68 -8.58
C ARG A 54 12.71 18.19 -7.14
N VAL A 55 13.49 17.16 -6.86
CA VAL A 55 13.61 16.56 -5.54
C VAL A 55 14.60 17.38 -4.70
N LEU A 56 14.13 17.89 -3.57
CA LEU A 56 14.90 18.68 -2.62
C LEU A 56 15.45 17.81 -1.50
N GLU A 57 14.64 16.88 -1.00
CA GLU A 57 15.00 16.02 0.13
C GLU A 57 14.34 14.65 -0.03
N VAL A 58 15.08 13.61 0.37
CA VAL A 58 14.57 12.23 0.43
C VAL A 58 15.01 11.60 1.74
N SER A 59 14.07 11.00 2.45
CA SER A 59 14.35 10.08 3.54
C SER A 59 13.54 8.81 3.33
N GLY A 60 14.19 7.66 3.37
CA GLY A 60 13.54 6.37 3.12
C GLY A 60 13.84 5.36 4.22
N ARG A 61 12.90 4.44 4.43
CA ARG A 61 13.04 3.33 5.36
C ARG A 61 12.44 2.07 4.76
N ALA A 62 13.23 1.00 4.74
CA ALA A 62 12.75 -0.35 4.50
C ALA A 62 12.43 -1.02 5.84
N SER A 63 11.28 -1.65 5.98
CA SER A 63 10.88 -2.36 7.19
C SER A 63 10.52 -3.80 6.88
N MET A 64 11.11 -4.72 7.63
CA MET A 64 10.81 -6.15 7.60
C MET A 64 9.84 -6.58 8.72
N GLY A 65 9.35 -5.64 9.54
CA GLY A 65 8.52 -5.94 10.71
C GLY A 65 7.23 -6.71 10.40
N ASN A 66 6.66 -6.50 9.23
CA ASN A 66 5.46 -7.19 8.75
C ASN A 66 5.75 -8.19 7.63
N MET A 67 7.02 -8.46 7.34
CA MET A 67 7.42 -9.40 6.28
C MET A 67 7.00 -10.82 6.64
N VAL A 68 6.44 -11.52 5.67
CA VAL A 68 6.13 -12.95 5.74
C VAL A 68 6.56 -13.57 4.41
N ASN A 69 7.72 -14.20 4.38
CA ASN A 69 8.22 -14.87 3.19
C ASN A 69 8.00 -16.40 3.19
N ARG A 70 7.44 -16.91 4.28
CA ARG A 70 6.91 -18.26 4.36
C ARG A 70 5.63 -18.29 5.19
N ALA A 71 4.56 -18.82 4.61
CA ALA A 71 3.28 -19.00 5.29
C ALA A 71 2.92 -20.47 5.32
N VAL A 72 2.46 -20.96 6.47
CA VAL A 72 2.07 -22.36 6.68
C VAL A 72 0.67 -22.39 7.26
N VAL A 73 -0.23 -23.15 6.64
CA VAL A 73 -1.60 -23.35 7.12
C VAL A 73 -1.70 -24.74 7.74
N THR A 74 -2.19 -24.80 8.96
CA THR A 74 -2.32 -26.04 9.72
C THR A 74 -3.77 -26.40 10.01
N GLY A 75 -4.06 -27.68 10.08
CA GLY A 75 -5.33 -28.23 10.56
C GLY A 75 -5.41 -28.25 12.09
N ARG A 76 -6.58 -28.68 12.61
CA ARG A 76 -6.84 -28.75 14.06
C ARG A 76 -5.86 -29.63 14.84
N ASN A 77 -5.27 -30.63 14.18
CA ASN A 77 -4.29 -31.58 14.77
C ASN A 77 -2.84 -31.12 14.55
N GLY A 78 -2.60 -29.86 14.13
CA GLY A 78 -1.27 -29.36 13.84
C GLY A 78 -0.68 -29.84 12.50
N ARG A 79 -1.38 -30.72 11.76
CA ARG A 79 -0.90 -31.19 10.45
C ARG A 79 -0.84 -30.03 9.45
N VAL A 80 0.26 -29.93 8.72
CA VAL A 80 0.40 -28.96 7.62
C VAL A 80 -0.53 -29.33 6.47
N LEU A 81 -1.40 -28.41 6.10
CA LEU A 81 -2.36 -28.55 5.00
C LEU A 81 -1.85 -27.88 3.72
N ALA A 82 -1.18 -26.75 3.86
CA ALA A 82 -0.56 -26.03 2.76
C ALA A 82 0.60 -25.17 3.26
N ALA A 83 1.53 -24.88 2.35
CA ALA A 83 2.58 -23.90 2.58
C ALA A 83 2.86 -23.12 1.29
N ALA A 84 3.18 -21.84 1.45
CA ALA A 84 3.66 -21.00 0.37
C ALA A 84 4.91 -20.25 0.84
N GLN A 85 5.86 -20.02 -0.07
CA GLN A 85 7.09 -19.30 0.25
C GLN A 85 7.64 -18.55 -0.94
N ASN A 86 8.36 -17.47 -0.66
CA ASN A 86 9.20 -16.76 -1.62
C ASN A 86 10.66 -17.10 -1.35
N THR A 87 11.23 -17.94 -2.20
CA THR A 87 12.60 -18.45 -2.00
C THR A 87 13.63 -17.34 -2.18
N GLY A 88 13.42 -16.39 -3.11
CA GLY A 88 14.31 -15.24 -3.32
C GLY A 88 14.41 -14.38 -2.05
N ASP A 89 13.27 -14.02 -1.45
CA ASP A 89 13.23 -13.24 -0.22
C ASP A 89 13.85 -14.00 0.97
N ILE A 90 13.67 -15.33 1.03
CA ILE A 90 14.29 -16.15 2.08
C ILE A 90 15.81 -16.15 1.95
N THR A 91 16.32 -16.23 0.73
CA THR A 91 17.77 -16.19 0.48
C THR A 91 18.37 -14.84 0.83
N ALA A 92 17.68 -13.75 0.48
CA ALA A 92 18.17 -12.38 0.69
C ALA A 92 18.07 -11.90 2.15
N CYS A 93 16.98 -12.23 2.84
CA CYS A 93 16.62 -11.63 4.12
C CYS A 93 16.48 -12.62 5.28
N GLY A 94 16.66 -13.94 5.03
CA GLY A 94 16.33 -14.97 6.01
C GLY A 94 14.84 -15.32 6.02
N ARG A 95 14.47 -16.24 6.93
CA ARG A 95 13.10 -16.77 6.99
C ARG A 95 12.22 -16.02 7.98
N PHE A 96 11.16 -15.39 7.49
CA PHE A 96 10.08 -14.78 8.26
C PHE A 96 8.82 -15.61 8.07
N GLN A 97 8.54 -16.50 9.03
CA GLN A 97 7.47 -17.47 8.92
C GLN A 97 6.24 -17.06 9.71
N ARG A 98 5.06 -17.26 9.10
CA ARG A 98 3.76 -17.18 9.74
C ARG A 98 3.06 -18.54 9.70
N VAL A 99 2.57 -19.00 10.85
CA VAL A 99 1.74 -20.21 10.95
C VAL A 99 0.31 -19.77 11.26
N MET A 100 -0.67 -20.35 10.55
CA MET A 100 -2.08 -19.99 10.66
C MET A 100 -2.94 -21.25 10.69
N GLY A 101 -4.07 -21.17 11.39
CA GLY A 101 -5.13 -22.18 11.30
C GLY A 101 -5.90 -22.06 9.96
N LYS A 102 -6.48 -23.18 9.52
CA LYS A 102 -7.33 -23.21 8.33
C LYS A 102 -8.60 -22.38 8.52
N SER A 103 -8.88 -21.45 7.60
CA SER A 103 -10.12 -20.64 7.56
C SER A 103 -10.82 -20.63 6.19
N GLY A 104 -10.32 -21.39 5.22
CA GLY A 104 -10.85 -21.45 3.86
C GLY A 104 -10.06 -22.45 3.02
N ASP A 105 -9.82 -22.15 1.75
CA ASP A 105 -8.87 -22.90 0.93
C ASP A 105 -7.45 -22.70 1.47
N PRO A 106 -6.78 -23.77 1.95
CA PRO A 106 -5.47 -23.63 2.59
C PRO A 106 -4.39 -23.07 1.67
N GLN A 107 -4.43 -23.41 0.39
CA GLN A 107 -3.42 -22.96 -0.57
C GLN A 107 -3.56 -21.48 -0.90
N ALA A 108 -4.80 -21.02 -1.14
CA ALA A 108 -5.09 -19.60 -1.35
C ALA A 108 -4.74 -18.78 -0.10
N GLN A 109 -5.08 -19.29 1.10
CA GLN A 109 -4.77 -18.65 2.38
C GLN A 109 -3.26 -18.51 2.59
N ALA A 110 -2.46 -19.54 2.29
CA ALA A 110 -1.02 -19.48 2.41
C ALA A 110 -0.41 -18.45 1.46
N LYS A 111 -0.85 -18.42 0.20
CA LYS A 111 -0.37 -17.43 -0.78
C LYS A 111 -0.73 -16.00 -0.38
N ALA A 112 -1.97 -15.76 0.05
CA ALA A 112 -2.44 -14.44 0.46
C ALA A 112 -1.76 -13.91 1.73
N ALA A 113 -1.16 -14.78 2.53
CA ALA A 113 -0.44 -14.39 3.74
C ALA A 113 1.00 -13.96 3.50
N LEU A 114 1.56 -14.21 2.31
CA LEU A 114 2.90 -13.73 1.97
C LEU A 114 2.90 -12.20 1.88
N ARG A 115 3.88 -11.59 2.52
CA ARG A 115 4.09 -10.15 2.53
C ARG A 115 5.57 -9.85 2.36
N ARG A 116 5.88 -9.02 1.40
CA ARG A 116 7.24 -8.50 1.20
C ARG A 116 7.58 -7.43 2.23
N ARG A 117 8.82 -7.00 2.27
CA ARG A 117 9.22 -5.85 3.08
C ARG A 117 8.47 -4.60 2.60
N SER A 118 8.04 -3.78 3.53
CA SER A 118 7.43 -2.49 3.20
C SER A 118 8.50 -1.43 3.03
N LEU A 119 8.35 -0.60 2.01
CA LEU A 119 9.17 0.58 1.77
C LEU A 119 8.34 1.80 2.11
N SER A 120 8.85 2.66 2.97
CA SER A 120 8.26 3.96 3.25
C SER A 120 9.29 5.04 2.99
N ALA A 121 8.86 6.14 2.38
CA ALA A 121 9.74 7.27 2.13
C ALA A 121 9.00 8.58 2.37
N ARG A 122 9.74 9.59 2.80
CA ARG A 122 9.31 10.98 2.73
C ARG A 122 10.14 11.68 1.68
N VAL A 123 9.48 12.32 0.75
CA VAL A 123 10.13 13.03 -0.35
C VAL A 123 9.58 14.45 -0.38
N THR A 124 10.47 15.44 -0.37
CA THR A 124 10.12 16.84 -0.59
C THR A 124 10.56 17.25 -1.98
N VAL A 125 9.62 17.78 -2.77
CA VAL A 125 9.87 18.26 -4.13
C VAL A 125 9.54 19.73 -4.24
N LEU A 126 10.03 20.41 -5.31
CA LEU A 126 9.51 21.69 -5.75
C LEU A 126 8.01 21.56 -6.00
N GLY A 127 7.22 22.57 -5.61
CA GLY A 127 5.76 22.51 -5.53
C GLY A 127 5.09 21.96 -6.78
N ASP A 128 4.24 20.97 -6.57
CA ASP A 128 3.47 20.31 -7.61
C ASP A 128 2.09 19.92 -7.08
N LEU A 129 1.07 20.63 -7.47
CA LEU A 129 -0.31 20.40 -7.02
C LEU A 129 -0.93 19.12 -7.59
N SER A 130 -0.31 18.49 -8.57
CA SER A 130 -0.76 17.20 -9.11
C SER A 130 -0.43 16.02 -8.19
N LEU A 131 0.60 16.18 -7.34
CA LEU A 131 1.04 15.15 -6.39
C LEU A 131 0.18 15.20 -5.13
N ARG A 132 -0.79 14.31 -5.04
CA ARG A 132 -1.80 14.26 -3.97
C ARG A 132 -1.93 12.86 -3.39
N CYS A 133 -2.39 12.80 -2.14
CA CYS A 133 -2.76 11.54 -1.49
C CYS A 133 -3.71 10.72 -2.36
N GLY A 134 -3.46 9.41 -2.45
CA GLY A 134 -4.16 8.47 -3.31
C GLY A 134 -3.65 8.44 -4.76
N GLY A 135 -2.73 9.30 -5.14
CA GLY A 135 -1.98 9.19 -6.38
C GLY A 135 -0.80 8.21 -6.25
N ARG A 136 -0.13 7.98 -7.38
CA ARG A 136 1.08 7.16 -7.45
C ARG A 136 2.24 7.92 -8.03
N VAL A 137 3.43 7.64 -7.52
CA VAL A 137 4.68 8.12 -8.09
C VAL A 137 5.58 6.95 -8.45
N GLU A 138 6.30 7.12 -9.54
CA GLU A 138 7.33 6.19 -9.96
C GLU A 138 8.69 6.82 -9.69
N ALA A 139 9.55 6.11 -8.97
CA ALA A 139 10.90 6.56 -8.64
C ALA A 139 11.92 5.52 -9.08
N HIS A 140 12.95 5.97 -9.81
CA HIS A 140 14.08 5.17 -10.24
C HIS A 140 15.37 5.77 -9.68
N ARG A 141 15.57 5.60 -8.37
CA ARG A 141 16.71 6.19 -7.64
C ARG A 141 17.27 5.23 -6.60
N PRO A 142 18.04 4.22 -7.03
CA PRO A 142 18.65 3.23 -6.14
C PRO A 142 19.50 3.87 -5.05
N GLN A 143 20.20 4.97 -5.36
CA GLN A 143 21.04 5.70 -4.40
C GLN A 143 20.24 6.31 -3.23
N TRP A 144 18.91 6.47 -3.39
CA TRP A 144 18.01 6.94 -2.34
C TRP A 144 17.18 5.80 -1.73
N GLY A 145 17.43 4.56 -2.17
CA GLY A 145 16.63 3.40 -1.78
C GLY A 145 15.20 3.42 -2.34
N LEU A 146 14.96 4.20 -3.40
CA LEU A 146 13.67 4.33 -4.08
C LEU A 146 13.77 3.70 -5.46
N GLU A 147 13.13 2.55 -5.63
CA GLU A 147 13.06 1.82 -6.89
C GLU A 147 11.65 1.25 -7.05
N GLY A 148 10.91 1.72 -8.05
CA GLY A 148 9.58 1.22 -8.37
C GLY A 148 8.45 2.24 -8.16
N VAL A 149 7.25 1.72 -7.99
CA VAL A 149 6.01 2.51 -7.85
C VAL A 149 5.60 2.58 -6.38
N TYR A 150 5.25 3.78 -5.94
CA TYR A 150 4.83 4.09 -4.58
C TYR A 150 3.46 4.74 -4.58
N ASP A 151 2.63 4.37 -3.62
CA ASP A 151 1.38 5.04 -3.31
C ASP A 151 1.66 6.27 -2.43
N ILE A 152 1.03 7.40 -2.75
CA ILE A 152 1.10 8.61 -1.93
C ILE A 152 0.08 8.49 -0.81
N THR A 153 0.53 8.25 0.42
CA THR A 153 -0.33 8.07 1.60
C THR A 153 -0.66 9.37 2.30
N ALA A 154 0.20 10.38 2.18
CA ALA A 154 -0.04 11.73 2.64
C ALA A 154 0.72 12.74 1.79
N HIS A 155 0.21 13.97 1.73
CA HIS A 155 0.90 15.09 1.09
C HIS A 155 0.69 16.37 1.90
N GLU A 156 1.65 17.28 1.79
CA GLU A 156 1.61 18.62 2.36
C GLU A 156 2.15 19.61 1.32
N HIS A 157 1.36 20.62 1.00
CA HIS A 157 1.80 21.74 0.19
C HIS A 157 2.15 22.91 1.09
N ARG A 158 3.35 23.45 0.95
CA ARG A 158 3.85 24.53 1.78
C ARG A 158 4.39 25.67 0.93
N TRP A 159 3.96 26.89 1.26
CA TRP A 159 4.53 28.11 0.72
C TRP A 159 5.26 28.87 1.84
N GLU A 160 6.56 28.95 1.74
CA GLU A 160 7.38 29.63 2.75
C GLU A 160 8.51 30.41 2.09
N LYS A 161 8.69 31.68 2.50
CA LYS A 161 9.76 32.54 2.02
C LYS A 161 9.88 32.64 0.48
N GLY A 162 8.73 32.60 -0.21
CA GLY A 162 8.68 32.65 -1.67
C GLY A 162 8.95 31.32 -2.37
N VAL A 163 9.16 30.24 -1.63
CA VAL A 163 9.38 28.89 -2.17
C VAL A 163 8.13 28.03 -1.94
N PHE A 164 7.63 27.44 -3.03
CA PHE A 164 6.55 26.45 -2.97
C PHE A 164 7.13 25.04 -2.98
N THR A 165 6.78 24.23 -2.00
CA THR A 165 7.22 22.85 -1.86
C THR A 165 6.05 21.91 -1.66
N THR A 166 6.25 20.65 -2.03
CA THR A 166 5.31 19.56 -1.78
C THR A 166 6.06 18.42 -1.08
N SER A 167 5.65 18.10 0.14
CA SER A 167 6.16 16.95 0.89
C SER A 167 5.20 15.78 0.75
N LEU A 168 5.73 14.62 0.41
CA LEU A 168 5.00 13.39 0.15
C LEU A 168 5.40 12.32 1.16
N SER A 169 4.42 11.59 1.71
CA SER A 169 4.66 10.30 2.35
C SER A 169 4.33 9.20 1.37
N LEU A 170 5.28 8.34 1.11
CA LEU A 170 5.21 7.29 0.10
C LEU A 170 5.24 5.93 0.77
N GLU A 171 4.42 5.01 0.30
CA GLU A 171 4.44 3.61 0.68
C GLU A 171 4.48 2.73 -0.56
N GLY A 172 5.32 1.71 -0.51
CA GLY A 172 5.46 0.75 -1.58
C GLY A 172 5.89 -0.61 -1.06
N VAL A 173 5.73 -1.62 -1.90
CA VAL A 173 6.24 -2.96 -1.66
C VAL A 173 7.34 -3.19 -2.69
N GLU A 174 8.49 -3.66 -2.25
CA GLU A 174 9.59 -4.00 -3.16
C GLU A 174 9.09 -4.99 -4.22
N ALA A 175 9.37 -4.67 -5.49
CA ALA A 175 8.91 -5.42 -6.66
C ALA A 175 9.52 -6.83 -6.76
#